data_87ae4f8ef96b9d58f1cf5ad778f7821a
#
_entry.id   87ae4f8ef96b9d58f1cf5ad778f7821a
#
_cell.length_a   1.000
_cell.length_b   1.000
_cell.length_c   1.000
_cell.angle_alpha   90.00
_cell.angle_beta   90.00
_cell.angle_gamma   90.00
#
_symmetry.space_group_name_H-M   'P 1'
#
loop_
_entity.id
_entity.type
_entity.pdbx_description
1 polymer ?
#
loop_
_entity_poly.entity_id
_entity_poly.type
_entity_poly.pdbx_seq_one_letter_code
_entity_poly.pdbx_strand_id
1 'polypeptide(L)'
;MVRLVRSHKSMHQVASQFRVSVSVVARWVERAAGHRLDKVDFSDRAPGCARGWNRVARSVERRIAELRKTLREQSVLGEYGATAIQTALQAEMRSPAPSIATINRALSRQGLQDAARHVRRAAPPKGWYLPTVAAGEAELDSFDLVEELKIANGPLIWVLNATSLHGGLVDSWPLEQATARRVLERLLERWRCEGLPTYAQFDNGTQFQGAHQFANAIGRVSRLCLALGVIPVFAPPREPGFQNAIEGFNGLWQAKVWQRSKFETIAQVKAASARYVSAHRARSSARREQAPKRRAMPRNFSLNLNAKLKGMIIFLRRTDERGRADLLGQTFDVCALWAHRLVRCEVDFTQQRIRFFALRRRDPADQPLLHEIPYQRKHNRFYGAI
;
A
#
# COMPACT_ATOMS: atom_id res chain seq x y z
N MET A 1 50.92 34.03 -11.75
CA MET A 1 51.64 32.78 -12.03
C MET A 1 52.16 32.70 -13.46
N VAL A 2 51.33 32.68 -14.52
CA VAL A 2 51.76 32.49 -15.91
C VAL A 2 52.76 33.59 -16.39
N ARG A 3 52.52 34.86 -16.04
CA ARG A 3 53.45 35.98 -16.37
C ARG A 3 54.86 35.73 -15.84
N LEU A 4 54.99 35.20 -14.61
CA LEU A 4 56.28 34.95 -13.97
C LEU A 4 57.03 33.77 -14.63
N VAL A 5 56.31 32.75 -15.08
CA VAL A 5 56.91 31.63 -15.83
C VAL A 5 57.40 32.12 -17.21
N ARG A 6 56.64 32.98 -17.87
CA ARG A 6 57.05 33.60 -19.13
C ARG A 6 58.25 34.58 -19.00
N SER A 7 58.47 35.12 -17.77
CA SER A 7 59.68 35.92 -17.45
C SER A 7 60.84 35.07 -16.90
N HIS A 8 60.93 33.80 -17.32
CA HIS A 8 61.98 32.83 -17.03
C HIS A 8 62.11 32.37 -15.57
N LYS A 9 61.10 32.58 -14.69
CA LYS A 9 61.08 31.91 -13.38
C LYS A 9 60.68 30.47 -13.55
N SER A 10 61.30 29.56 -12.79
CA SER A 10 60.93 28.14 -12.83
C SER A 10 59.55 27.92 -12.23
N MET A 11 58.82 26.88 -12.71
CA MET A 11 57.49 26.54 -12.19
C MET A 11 57.54 26.23 -10.68
N HIS A 12 58.62 25.67 -10.16
CA HIS A 12 58.81 25.39 -8.74
C HIS A 12 58.93 26.70 -7.91
N GLN A 13 59.69 27.68 -8.38
CA GLN A 13 59.81 28.99 -7.72
C GLN A 13 58.44 29.70 -7.69
N VAL A 14 57.70 29.66 -8.78
CA VAL A 14 56.34 30.26 -8.87
C VAL A 14 55.38 29.52 -7.95
N ALA A 15 55.42 28.19 -7.92
CA ALA A 15 54.57 27.36 -7.05
C ALA A 15 54.82 27.67 -5.58
N SER A 16 56.10 27.77 -5.17
CA SER A 16 56.52 28.17 -3.81
C SER A 16 56.02 29.59 -3.48
N GLN A 17 56.21 30.56 -4.38
CA GLN A 17 55.82 31.95 -4.18
C GLN A 17 54.31 32.12 -3.96
N PHE A 18 53.51 31.35 -4.66
CA PHE A 18 52.02 31.39 -4.57
C PHE A 18 51.45 30.37 -3.63
N ARG A 19 52.24 29.53 -2.96
CA ARG A 19 51.85 28.45 -2.06
C ARG A 19 50.87 27.47 -2.69
N VAL A 20 51.09 27.08 -3.94
CA VAL A 20 50.31 26.11 -4.71
C VAL A 20 51.22 24.97 -5.19
N SER A 21 50.60 23.84 -5.61
CA SER A 21 51.37 22.76 -6.22
C SER A 21 51.93 23.13 -7.59
N VAL A 22 53.06 22.56 -7.99
CA VAL A 22 53.65 22.75 -9.34
C VAL A 22 52.67 22.38 -10.42
N SER A 23 51.82 21.36 -10.21
CA SER A 23 50.80 20.94 -11.16
C SER A 23 49.71 22.02 -11.40
N VAL A 24 49.42 22.85 -10.40
CA VAL A 24 48.52 23.99 -10.56
C VAL A 24 49.15 25.03 -11.47
N VAL A 25 50.43 25.35 -11.26
CA VAL A 25 51.15 26.30 -12.14
C VAL A 25 51.24 25.76 -13.55
N ALA A 26 51.60 24.50 -13.74
CA ALA A 26 51.68 23.84 -15.05
C ALA A 26 50.35 23.95 -15.82
N ARG A 27 49.23 23.63 -15.15
CA ARG A 27 47.90 23.72 -15.75
C ARG A 27 47.55 25.11 -16.28
N TRP A 28 47.91 26.17 -15.52
CA TRP A 28 47.66 27.54 -15.95
C TRP A 28 48.60 27.99 -17.06
N VAL A 29 49.86 27.52 -17.07
CA VAL A 29 50.79 27.77 -18.16
C VAL A 29 50.36 27.11 -19.45
N GLU A 30 49.95 25.84 -19.38
CA GLU A 30 49.41 25.08 -20.51
C GLU A 30 48.16 25.76 -21.09
N ARG A 31 47.22 26.19 -20.21
CA ARG A 31 46.01 26.89 -20.62
C ARG A 31 46.29 28.22 -21.35
N ALA A 32 47.38 28.85 -21.02
CA ALA A 32 47.80 30.10 -21.67
C ALA A 32 48.76 29.91 -22.86
N ALA A 33 49.15 28.66 -23.16
CA ALA A 33 50.10 28.38 -24.21
C ALA A 33 49.56 28.89 -25.58
N GLY A 34 50.39 29.58 -26.38
CA GLY A 34 50.04 30.14 -27.67
C GLY A 34 49.11 31.35 -27.68
N HIS A 35 48.65 31.83 -26.48
CA HIS A 35 47.75 32.99 -26.40
C HIS A 35 48.38 34.19 -25.71
N ARG A 36 47.98 35.42 -26.06
CA ARG A 36 48.25 36.62 -25.27
C ARG A 36 47.50 36.56 -23.93
N LEU A 37 48.11 37.00 -22.83
CA LEU A 37 47.54 36.87 -21.48
C LEU A 37 46.23 37.65 -21.28
N ASP A 38 46.03 38.72 -22.04
CA ASP A 38 44.81 39.52 -22.06
C ASP A 38 43.61 38.80 -22.74
N LYS A 39 43.89 37.78 -23.55
CA LYS A 39 42.90 36.98 -24.25
C LYS A 39 42.66 35.59 -23.65
N VAL A 40 43.32 35.26 -22.56
CA VAL A 40 43.14 33.97 -21.89
C VAL A 40 42.03 34.08 -20.84
N ASP A 41 41.03 33.24 -20.98
CA ASP A 41 40.02 33.08 -19.90
C ASP A 41 40.63 32.32 -18.71
N PHE A 42 40.88 33.03 -17.62
CA PHE A 42 41.39 32.49 -16.36
C PHE A 42 40.30 32.16 -15.34
N SER A 43 39.03 32.19 -15.72
CA SER A 43 37.95 31.75 -14.83
C SER A 43 38.02 30.23 -14.54
N ASP A 44 37.58 29.84 -13.36
CA ASP A 44 37.50 28.43 -13.01
C ASP A 44 36.49 27.73 -13.92
N ARG A 45 36.91 26.61 -14.51
CA ARG A 45 35.97 25.75 -15.22
C ARG A 45 35.11 25.02 -14.22
N ALA A 46 33.81 25.02 -14.43
CA ALA A 46 32.89 24.22 -13.59
C ALA A 46 33.44 22.79 -13.42
N PRO A 47 33.52 22.27 -12.20
CA PRO A 47 33.96 20.91 -11.97
C PRO A 47 32.94 19.97 -12.60
N GLY A 48 33.37 19.22 -13.59
CA GLY A 48 32.50 18.24 -14.27
C GLY A 48 33.04 17.81 -15.62
N CYS A 49 32.75 16.59 -15.98
CA CYS A 49 33.05 16.06 -17.30
C CYS A 49 32.12 16.74 -18.34
N ALA A 50 32.65 17.30 -19.41
CA ALA A 50 31.89 17.96 -20.48
C ALA A 50 30.88 17.00 -21.17
N ARG A 51 31.08 15.68 -21.02
CA ARG A 51 30.12 14.63 -21.39
C ARG A 51 29.61 14.02 -20.09
N GLY A 52 28.35 14.30 -19.71
CA GLY A 52 27.73 13.65 -18.56
C GLY A 52 27.81 12.13 -18.70
N TRP A 53 28.59 11.49 -17.83
CA TRP A 53 28.63 10.04 -17.73
C TRP A 53 27.21 9.53 -17.49
N ASN A 54 26.80 8.45 -18.19
CA ASN A 54 25.45 7.84 -18.13
C ASN A 54 24.31 8.65 -18.77
N ARG A 55 24.56 9.52 -19.72
CA ARG A 55 23.50 10.13 -20.50
C ARG A 55 23.04 9.14 -21.58
N VAL A 56 21.78 8.77 -21.57
CA VAL A 56 21.18 7.96 -22.64
C VAL A 56 21.10 8.74 -23.95
N ALA A 57 21.02 8.03 -25.08
CA ALA A 57 20.88 8.65 -26.38
C ALA A 57 19.68 9.61 -26.44
N ARG A 58 19.78 10.69 -27.20
CA ARG A 58 18.68 11.67 -27.36
C ARG A 58 17.37 11.04 -27.84
N SER A 59 17.44 10.00 -28.67
CA SER A 59 16.27 9.23 -29.12
C SER A 59 15.55 8.57 -27.95
N VAL A 60 16.30 7.97 -27.02
CA VAL A 60 15.74 7.33 -25.82
C VAL A 60 15.15 8.38 -24.86
N GLU A 61 15.82 9.53 -24.66
CA GLU A 61 15.25 10.63 -23.86
C GLU A 61 13.94 11.15 -24.46
N ARG A 62 13.84 11.28 -25.79
CA ARG A 62 12.60 11.67 -26.46
C ARG A 62 11.51 10.62 -26.24
N ARG A 63 11.85 9.33 -26.41
CA ARG A 63 10.91 8.23 -26.17
C ARG A 63 10.39 8.19 -24.72
N ILE A 64 11.24 8.46 -23.74
CA ILE A 64 10.84 8.60 -22.31
C ILE A 64 9.78 9.70 -22.17
N ALA A 65 9.96 10.86 -22.81
CA ALA A 65 8.98 11.95 -22.74
C ALA A 65 7.65 11.62 -23.45
N GLU A 66 7.70 10.96 -24.58
CA GLU A 66 6.52 10.47 -25.29
C GLU A 66 5.74 9.46 -24.45
N LEU A 67 6.43 8.46 -23.92
CA LEU A 67 5.82 7.46 -23.02
C LEU A 67 5.22 8.09 -21.77
N ARG A 68 5.88 9.11 -21.19
CA ARG A 68 5.32 9.87 -20.07
C ARG A 68 3.94 10.44 -20.39
N LYS A 69 3.79 11.06 -21.56
CA LYS A 69 2.53 11.66 -22.04
C LYS A 69 1.49 10.58 -22.33
N THR A 70 1.85 9.59 -23.14
CA THR A 70 0.96 8.50 -23.55
C THR A 70 0.43 7.72 -22.32
N LEU A 71 1.31 7.35 -21.40
CA LEU A 71 0.91 6.62 -20.19
C LEU A 71 0.02 7.47 -19.26
N ARG A 72 0.24 8.79 -19.19
CA ARG A 72 -0.61 9.69 -18.43
C ARG A 72 -2.07 9.66 -18.91
N GLU A 73 -2.27 9.54 -20.21
CA GLU A 73 -3.59 9.56 -20.85
C GLU A 73 -4.21 8.15 -20.94
N GLN A 74 -3.43 7.14 -21.31
CA GLN A 74 -3.92 5.84 -21.73
C GLN A 74 -3.71 4.73 -20.69
N SER A 75 -2.86 4.92 -19.67
CA SER A 75 -2.62 3.87 -18.67
C SER A 75 -3.89 3.54 -17.90
N VAL A 76 -4.30 2.28 -17.91
CA VAL A 76 -5.45 1.77 -17.14
C VAL A 76 -5.25 1.98 -15.64
N LEU A 77 -4.02 1.75 -15.14
CA LEU A 77 -3.66 1.99 -13.74
C LEU A 77 -3.38 3.47 -13.44
N GLY A 78 -3.36 4.34 -14.47
CA GLY A 78 -2.99 5.75 -14.34
C GLY A 78 -1.55 5.95 -13.88
N GLU A 79 -0.69 4.98 -14.12
CA GLU A 79 0.73 5.04 -13.81
C GLU A 79 1.52 5.54 -15.01
N TYR A 80 2.29 6.58 -14.78
CA TYR A 80 3.11 7.24 -15.77
C TYR A 80 4.48 7.65 -15.20
N GLY A 81 4.86 7.11 -14.05
CA GLY A 81 6.16 7.32 -13.41
C GLY A 81 7.29 6.53 -14.06
N ALA A 82 8.53 6.71 -13.57
CA ALA A 82 9.72 6.10 -14.14
C ALA A 82 9.65 4.57 -14.22
N THR A 83 8.99 3.91 -13.27
CA THR A 83 8.78 2.45 -13.28
C THR A 83 7.90 2.01 -14.44
N ALA A 84 6.77 2.69 -14.67
CA ALA A 84 5.86 2.37 -15.77
C ALA A 84 6.52 2.64 -17.13
N ILE A 85 7.30 3.73 -17.24
CA ILE A 85 8.08 4.05 -18.44
C ILE A 85 9.15 2.98 -18.68
N GLN A 86 9.85 2.51 -17.64
CA GLN A 86 10.84 1.44 -17.78
C GLN A 86 10.21 0.16 -18.32
N THR A 87 9.07 -0.24 -17.76
CA THR A 87 8.33 -1.43 -18.20
C THR A 87 7.92 -1.31 -19.68
N ALA A 88 7.42 -0.14 -20.10
CA ALA A 88 7.06 0.10 -21.49
C ALA A 88 8.27 0.07 -22.42
N LEU A 89 9.37 0.73 -22.03
CA LEU A 89 10.63 0.69 -22.80
C LEU A 89 11.19 -0.73 -22.92
N GLN A 90 11.13 -1.52 -21.85
CA GLN A 90 11.63 -2.90 -21.87
C GLN A 90 10.84 -3.78 -22.85
N ALA A 91 9.55 -3.53 -23.01
CA ALA A 91 8.70 -4.21 -24.00
C ALA A 91 9.01 -3.80 -25.45
N GLU A 92 9.49 -2.57 -25.67
CA GLU A 92 9.79 -2.01 -27.01
C GLU A 92 11.24 -2.27 -27.45
N MET A 93 12.18 -2.36 -26.49
CA MET A 93 13.62 -2.40 -26.77
C MET A 93 14.16 -3.84 -26.79
N ARG A 94 15.07 -4.12 -27.72
CA ARG A 94 15.84 -5.37 -27.76
C ARG A 94 16.99 -5.39 -26.71
N SER A 95 17.42 -4.22 -26.24
CA SER A 95 18.45 -4.06 -25.21
C SER A 95 17.80 -3.72 -23.86
N PRO A 96 18.50 -3.91 -22.72
CA PRO A 96 17.97 -3.55 -21.41
C PRO A 96 17.55 -2.08 -21.35
N ALA A 97 16.34 -1.81 -20.84
CA ALA A 97 15.85 -0.45 -20.66
C ALA A 97 16.72 0.31 -19.63
N PRO A 98 16.84 1.64 -19.74
CA PRO A 98 17.55 2.47 -18.77
C PRO A 98 17.02 2.26 -17.34
N SER A 99 17.89 2.38 -16.34
CA SER A 99 17.50 2.28 -14.94
C SER A 99 16.47 3.37 -14.55
N ILE A 100 15.66 3.09 -13.53
CA ILE A 100 14.67 4.05 -12.97
C ILE A 100 15.34 5.39 -12.62
N ALA A 101 16.56 5.36 -12.05
CA ALA A 101 17.32 6.56 -11.73
C ALA A 101 17.69 7.36 -13.00
N THR A 102 18.05 6.68 -14.08
CA THR A 102 18.37 7.32 -15.36
C THR A 102 17.12 7.94 -16.01
N ILE A 103 15.99 7.24 -15.98
CA ILE A 103 14.70 7.75 -16.47
C ILE A 103 14.28 8.99 -15.64
N ASN A 104 14.38 8.94 -14.33
CA ASN A 104 14.06 10.09 -13.47
C ASN A 104 14.94 11.32 -13.78
N ARG A 105 16.25 11.13 -14.04
CA ARG A 105 17.13 12.22 -14.46
C ARG A 105 16.74 12.81 -15.83
N ALA A 106 16.34 11.94 -16.78
CA ALA A 106 15.84 12.39 -18.07
C ALA A 106 14.55 13.20 -17.93
N LEU A 107 13.58 12.74 -17.13
CA LEU A 107 12.34 13.47 -16.82
C LEU A 107 12.61 14.80 -16.14
N SER A 108 13.56 14.85 -15.18
CA SER A 108 13.97 16.07 -14.49
C SER A 108 14.54 17.11 -15.46
N ARG A 109 15.46 16.70 -16.34
CA ARG A 109 16.04 17.61 -17.35
C ARG A 109 15.01 18.21 -18.30
N GLN A 110 13.91 17.48 -18.54
CA GLN A 110 12.84 17.93 -19.42
C GLN A 110 11.70 18.65 -18.68
N GLY A 111 11.81 18.87 -17.36
CA GLY A 111 10.77 19.50 -16.55
C GLY A 111 9.48 18.68 -16.43
N LEU A 112 9.56 17.36 -16.67
CA LEU A 112 8.40 16.45 -16.68
C LEU A 112 8.19 15.72 -15.35
N GLN A 113 8.85 16.16 -14.27
CA GLN A 113 8.61 15.63 -12.93
C GLN A 113 7.45 16.36 -12.25
N ASP A 114 6.62 15.60 -11.51
CA ASP A 114 5.58 16.19 -10.68
C ASP A 114 6.21 16.88 -9.45
N ALA A 115 5.74 18.08 -9.11
CA ALA A 115 6.39 18.98 -8.15
C ALA A 115 6.37 18.54 -6.66
N ALA A 116 5.63 17.50 -6.30
CA ALA A 116 5.42 17.14 -4.90
C ALA A 116 6.32 15.99 -4.42
N ARG A 117 7.36 16.28 -3.63
CA ARG A 117 8.04 15.29 -2.78
C ARG A 117 7.42 15.30 -1.38
N HIS A 118 6.60 14.30 -1.08
CA HIS A 118 6.20 14.04 0.29
C HIS A 118 7.28 13.22 1.01
N VAL A 119 7.83 13.77 2.09
CA VAL A 119 8.67 12.99 3.02
C VAL A 119 7.74 12.05 3.77
N ARG A 120 7.79 10.76 3.43
CA ARG A 120 7.03 9.73 4.13
C ARG A 120 7.81 9.29 5.36
N ARG A 121 7.19 9.35 6.54
CA ARG A 121 7.71 8.67 7.73
C ARG A 121 7.72 7.16 7.47
N ALA A 122 8.69 6.44 8.06
CA ALA A 122 8.70 4.97 8.01
C ALA A 122 7.37 4.44 8.54
N ALA A 123 6.68 3.65 7.71
CA ALA A 123 5.44 3.01 8.12
C ALA A 123 5.75 1.85 9.07
N PRO A 124 4.89 1.56 10.05
CA PRO A 124 5.01 0.33 10.83
C PRO A 124 4.94 -0.90 9.90
N PRO A 125 5.47 -2.06 10.31
CA PRO A 125 5.36 -3.30 9.55
C PRO A 125 3.91 -3.57 9.14
N LYS A 126 3.70 -4.12 7.95
CA LYS A 126 2.35 -4.45 7.48
C LYS A 126 1.69 -5.47 8.40
N GLY A 127 0.46 -5.20 8.83
CA GLY A 127 -0.28 -6.11 9.71
C GLY A 127 0.34 -6.28 11.10
N TRP A 128 1.11 -5.31 11.59
CA TRP A 128 1.87 -5.33 12.84
C TRP A 128 1.07 -5.78 14.09
N TYR A 129 -0.25 -5.63 14.05
CA TYR A 129 -1.16 -6.04 15.11
C TYR A 129 -1.51 -7.54 15.10
N LEU A 130 -1.07 -8.29 14.10
CA LEU A 130 -1.21 -9.73 13.93
C LEU A 130 0.18 -10.34 13.71
N PRO A 131 0.77 -11.02 14.72
CA PRO A 131 2.17 -11.46 14.64
C PRO A 131 2.50 -12.29 13.40
N THR A 132 1.69 -13.28 13.05
CA THR A 132 1.90 -14.15 11.87
C THR A 132 1.77 -13.40 10.54
N VAL A 133 0.93 -12.35 10.48
CA VAL A 133 0.84 -11.47 9.31
C VAL A 133 2.07 -10.59 9.22
N ALA A 134 2.52 -10.01 10.34
CA ALA A 134 3.73 -9.19 10.39
C ALA A 134 4.99 -9.98 9.98
N ALA A 135 5.05 -11.27 10.33
CA ALA A 135 6.13 -12.19 9.94
C ALA A 135 6.05 -12.64 8.46
N GLY A 136 4.95 -12.34 7.75
CA GLY A 136 4.75 -12.81 6.38
C GLY A 136 4.35 -14.28 6.27
N GLU A 137 3.93 -14.91 7.35
CA GLU A 137 3.52 -16.32 7.41
C GLU A 137 2.04 -16.54 7.09
N ALA A 138 1.22 -15.51 7.27
CA ALA A 138 -0.21 -15.55 7.08
C ALA A 138 -0.72 -14.42 6.17
N GLU A 139 -1.67 -14.73 5.29
CA GLU A 139 -2.30 -13.72 4.43
C GLU A 139 -3.51 -13.10 5.13
N LEU A 140 -3.67 -11.79 4.95
CA LEU A 140 -4.79 -10.99 5.40
C LEU A 140 -5.51 -10.39 4.19
N ASP A 141 -6.77 -10.75 3.99
CA ASP A 141 -7.66 -10.06 3.06
C ASP A 141 -8.37 -8.91 3.80
N SER A 142 -8.26 -7.69 3.31
CA SER A 142 -9.03 -6.54 3.83
C SER A 142 -10.17 -6.21 2.87
N PHE A 143 -11.34 -5.94 3.44
CA PHE A 143 -12.56 -5.56 2.73
C PHE A 143 -13.07 -4.23 3.25
N ASP A 144 -13.56 -3.39 2.32
CA ASP A 144 -14.12 -2.10 2.67
C ASP A 144 -15.12 -1.63 1.59
N LEU A 145 -16.06 -0.78 1.99
CA LEU A 145 -17.09 -0.22 1.12
C LEU A 145 -16.78 1.24 0.79
N VAL A 146 -16.76 1.54 -0.50
CA VAL A 146 -16.89 2.92 -0.97
C VAL A 146 -18.38 3.20 -1.10
N GLU A 147 -18.86 4.14 -0.29
CA GLU A 147 -20.28 4.41 -0.13
C GLU A 147 -20.76 5.57 -1.00
N GLU A 148 -22.05 5.59 -1.27
CA GLU A 148 -22.82 6.74 -1.82
C GLU A 148 -22.28 7.33 -3.14
N LEU A 149 -21.84 6.49 -4.06
CA LEU A 149 -21.40 6.94 -5.38
C LEU A 149 -22.63 7.16 -6.28
N LYS A 150 -22.85 8.40 -6.72
CA LYS A 150 -24.00 8.75 -7.55
C LYS A 150 -23.68 8.61 -9.04
N ILE A 151 -24.35 7.68 -9.72
CA ILE A 151 -24.31 7.58 -11.18
C ILE A 151 -25.03 8.80 -11.78
N ALA A 152 -24.54 9.30 -12.92
CA ALA A 152 -25.18 10.43 -13.61
C ALA A 152 -26.64 10.06 -13.97
N ASN A 153 -27.60 10.87 -13.49
CA ASN A 153 -29.04 10.64 -13.67
C ASN A 153 -29.56 9.26 -13.18
N GLY A 154 -28.81 8.58 -12.32
CA GLY A 154 -29.09 7.22 -11.84
C GLY A 154 -29.11 7.11 -10.31
N PRO A 155 -29.24 5.86 -9.80
CA PRO A 155 -29.24 5.60 -8.37
C PRO A 155 -27.87 5.79 -7.73
N LEU A 156 -27.87 5.84 -6.40
CA LEU A 156 -26.67 5.66 -5.60
C LEU A 156 -26.21 4.19 -5.70
N ILE A 157 -24.92 3.99 -5.77
CA ILE A 157 -24.30 2.67 -5.73
C ILE A 157 -23.22 2.62 -4.64
N TRP A 158 -22.87 1.43 -4.26
CA TRP A 158 -21.77 1.10 -3.36
C TRP A 158 -20.73 0.30 -4.11
N VAL A 159 -19.48 0.35 -3.69
CA VAL A 159 -18.45 -0.54 -4.26
C VAL A 159 -17.75 -1.26 -3.13
N LEU A 160 -17.94 -2.58 -3.07
CA LEU A 160 -17.15 -3.43 -2.18
C LEU A 160 -15.80 -3.66 -2.82
N ASN A 161 -14.75 -3.25 -2.15
CA ASN A 161 -13.38 -3.49 -2.55
C ASN A 161 -12.71 -4.50 -1.63
N ALA A 162 -11.75 -5.23 -2.17
CA ALA A 162 -10.93 -6.18 -1.43
C ALA A 162 -9.47 -6.09 -1.86
N THR A 163 -8.55 -6.28 -0.90
CA THR A 163 -7.12 -6.41 -1.18
C THR A 163 -6.45 -7.39 -0.23
N SER A 164 -5.53 -8.20 -0.74
CA SER A 164 -4.63 -9.02 0.08
C SER A 164 -3.40 -8.22 0.48
N LEU A 165 -3.03 -8.28 1.74
CA LEU A 165 -1.96 -7.45 2.30
C LEU A 165 -0.59 -7.79 1.73
N HIS A 166 -0.24 -9.07 1.64
CA HIS A 166 1.03 -9.54 1.08
C HIS A 166 0.96 -9.73 -0.43
N GLY A 167 -0.02 -10.46 -0.93
CA GLY A 167 -0.15 -10.77 -2.35
C GLY A 167 -0.59 -9.62 -3.24
N GLY A 168 -1.21 -8.58 -2.68
CA GLY A 168 -1.75 -7.48 -3.48
C GLY A 168 -2.86 -7.92 -4.45
N LEU A 169 -3.53 -9.03 -4.14
CA LEU A 169 -4.67 -9.52 -4.88
C LEU A 169 -5.87 -8.61 -4.61
N VAL A 170 -6.37 -7.95 -5.63
CA VAL A 170 -7.48 -7.00 -5.50
C VAL A 170 -8.74 -7.48 -6.19
N ASP A 171 -9.89 -7.04 -5.66
CA ASP A 171 -11.20 -7.13 -6.29
C ASP A 171 -12.00 -5.84 -6.08
N SER A 172 -13.00 -5.63 -6.94
CA SER A 172 -13.88 -4.47 -6.86
C SER A 172 -15.25 -4.83 -7.44
N TRP A 173 -16.27 -4.77 -6.60
CA TRP A 173 -17.65 -5.13 -6.97
C TRP A 173 -18.58 -3.94 -6.76
N PRO A 174 -18.97 -3.24 -7.84
CA PRO A 174 -20.07 -2.28 -7.79
C PRO A 174 -21.40 -2.96 -7.49
N LEU A 175 -22.11 -2.48 -6.47
CA LEU A 175 -23.33 -3.04 -5.90
C LEU A 175 -24.44 -1.99 -5.90
N GLU A 176 -25.67 -2.42 -6.17
CA GLU A 176 -26.85 -1.56 -6.03
C GLU A 176 -27.27 -1.38 -4.56
N GLN A 177 -26.87 -2.30 -3.70
CA GLN A 177 -27.14 -2.27 -2.26
C GLN A 177 -26.00 -2.94 -1.49
N ALA A 178 -25.55 -2.31 -0.41
CA ALA A 178 -24.50 -2.81 0.48
C ALA A 178 -25.08 -3.68 1.61
N THR A 179 -25.78 -4.76 1.29
CA THR A 179 -26.33 -5.68 2.29
C THR A 179 -25.32 -6.74 2.71
N ALA A 180 -25.45 -7.25 3.95
CA ALA A 180 -24.62 -8.35 4.44
C ALA A 180 -24.70 -9.60 3.54
N ARG A 181 -25.83 -9.85 2.90
CA ARG A 181 -26.00 -10.93 1.91
C ARG A 181 -25.13 -10.72 0.68
N ARG A 182 -25.14 -9.50 0.11
CA ARG A 182 -24.30 -9.17 -1.06
C ARG A 182 -22.81 -9.23 -0.73
N VAL A 183 -22.43 -8.75 0.43
CA VAL A 183 -21.04 -8.88 0.92
C VAL A 183 -20.66 -10.37 0.98
N LEU A 184 -21.48 -11.20 1.60
CA LEU A 184 -21.24 -12.64 1.73
C LEU A 184 -21.07 -13.33 0.38
N GLU A 185 -21.92 -13.02 -0.62
CA GLU A 185 -21.84 -13.54 -1.99
C GLU A 185 -20.46 -13.20 -2.62
N ARG A 186 -19.96 -11.97 -2.43
CA ARG A 186 -18.64 -11.53 -2.97
C ARG A 186 -17.46 -12.18 -2.25
N LEU A 187 -17.54 -12.34 -0.94
CA LEU A 187 -16.51 -13.08 -0.20
C LEU A 187 -16.42 -14.54 -0.70
N LEU A 188 -17.57 -15.21 -0.84
CA LEU A 188 -17.63 -16.57 -1.34
C LEU A 188 -17.07 -16.70 -2.77
N GLU A 189 -17.42 -15.77 -3.67
CA GLU A 189 -16.87 -15.70 -5.03
C GLU A 189 -15.35 -15.61 -5.01
N ARG A 190 -14.81 -14.63 -4.29
CA ARG A 190 -13.37 -14.44 -4.16
C ARG A 190 -12.67 -15.68 -3.60
N TRP A 191 -13.19 -16.24 -2.53
CA TRP A 191 -12.54 -17.37 -1.86
C TRP A 191 -12.68 -18.70 -2.61
N ARG A 192 -13.69 -18.87 -3.45
CA ARG A 192 -13.77 -20.00 -4.40
C ARG A 192 -12.70 -19.92 -5.48
N CYS A 193 -12.45 -18.73 -6.02
CA CYS A 193 -11.49 -18.52 -7.08
C CYS A 193 -10.03 -18.49 -6.56
N GLU A 194 -9.79 -17.84 -5.44
CA GLU A 194 -8.44 -17.47 -4.98
C GLU A 194 -7.99 -18.25 -3.74
N GLY A 195 -8.86 -19.06 -3.14
CA GLY A 195 -8.62 -19.75 -1.87
C GLY A 195 -8.82 -18.88 -0.63
N LEU A 196 -8.81 -19.50 0.53
CA LEU A 196 -9.07 -18.90 1.83
C LEU A 196 -7.80 -18.25 2.41
N PRO A 197 -7.85 -16.98 2.85
CA PRO A 197 -6.78 -16.37 3.65
C PRO A 197 -6.81 -16.92 5.08
N THR A 198 -5.80 -16.61 5.88
CA THR A 198 -5.83 -16.88 7.31
C THR A 198 -6.74 -15.89 8.03
N TYR A 199 -6.66 -14.61 7.64
CA TYR A 199 -7.43 -13.53 8.25
C TYR A 199 -8.26 -12.79 7.21
N ALA A 200 -9.43 -12.30 7.63
CA ALA A 200 -10.27 -11.38 6.86
C ALA A 200 -10.58 -10.14 7.71
N GLN A 201 -10.15 -8.97 7.29
CA GLN A 201 -10.30 -7.72 8.01
C GLN A 201 -11.44 -6.89 7.46
N PHE A 202 -12.19 -6.31 8.37
CA PHE A 202 -13.35 -5.48 8.11
C PHE A 202 -13.34 -4.23 9.00
N ASP A 203 -14.10 -3.23 8.61
CA ASP A 203 -14.54 -2.18 9.53
C ASP A 203 -15.64 -2.69 10.49
N ASN A 204 -16.20 -1.79 11.31
CA ASN A 204 -17.28 -2.15 12.24
C ASN A 204 -18.68 -1.93 11.64
N GLY A 205 -18.80 -1.75 10.33
CA GLY A 205 -20.09 -1.59 9.65
C GLY A 205 -21.03 -2.77 9.90
N THR A 206 -22.33 -2.48 10.01
CA THR A 206 -23.34 -3.52 10.32
C THR A 206 -23.41 -4.61 9.25
N GLN A 207 -23.06 -4.31 8.00
CA GLN A 207 -22.97 -5.26 6.91
C GLN A 207 -21.89 -6.33 7.12
N PHE A 208 -20.82 -6.01 7.89
CA PHE A 208 -19.74 -6.93 8.21
C PHE A 208 -19.88 -7.53 9.62
N GLN A 209 -19.97 -6.70 10.63
CA GLN A 209 -20.03 -7.15 12.02
C GLN A 209 -21.41 -7.69 12.43
N GLY A 210 -22.49 -7.20 11.79
CA GLY A 210 -23.87 -7.46 12.16
C GLY A 210 -24.36 -6.47 13.21
N ALA A 211 -25.45 -6.83 13.91
CA ALA A 211 -26.11 -5.99 14.91
C ALA A 211 -25.28 -5.92 16.22
N HIS A 212 -24.13 -5.27 16.17
CA HIS A 212 -23.12 -5.21 17.23
C HIS A 212 -23.57 -4.47 18.50
N GLN A 213 -24.68 -3.73 18.44
CA GLN A 213 -25.32 -3.13 19.60
C GLN A 213 -25.98 -4.16 20.54
N PHE A 214 -26.26 -5.36 20.05
CA PHE A 214 -26.83 -6.42 20.88
C PHE A 214 -25.74 -7.32 21.46
N ALA A 215 -25.85 -7.61 22.75
CA ALA A 215 -24.89 -8.46 23.44
C ALA A 215 -24.76 -9.84 22.76
N ASN A 216 -23.52 -10.26 22.52
CA ASN A 216 -23.14 -11.54 21.91
C ASN A 216 -23.68 -11.76 20.48
N ALA A 217 -24.07 -10.70 19.77
CA ALA A 217 -24.51 -10.82 18.39
C ALA A 217 -23.30 -11.10 17.47
N ILE A 218 -23.41 -12.14 16.64
CA ILE A 218 -22.41 -12.52 15.63
C ILE A 218 -23.08 -12.52 14.25
N GLY A 219 -22.65 -11.57 13.40
CA GLY A 219 -23.20 -11.37 12.07
C GLY A 219 -22.93 -12.51 11.09
N ARG A 220 -23.59 -12.45 9.93
CA ARG A 220 -23.49 -13.48 8.86
C ARG A 220 -22.06 -13.60 8.33
N VAL A 221 -21.39 -12.49 8.09
CA VAL A 221 -20.01 -12.45 7.57
C VAL A 221 -19.05 -13.11 8.56
N SER A 222 -19.14 -12.77 9.86
CA SER A 222 -18.35 -13.43 10.89
C SER A 222 -18.61 -14.93 10.97
N ARG A 223 -19.89 -15.36 10.85
CA ARG A 223 -20.24 -16.78 10.84
C ARG A 223 -19.71 -17.51 9.62
N LEU A 224 -19.73 -16.87 8.44
CA LEU A 224 -19.09 -17.41 7.24
C LEU A 224 -17.59 -17.62 7.47
N CYS A 225 -16.90 -16.60 7.98
CA CYS A 225 -15.46 -16.69 8.26
C CYS A 225 -15.16 -17.87 9.19
N LEU A 226 -15.85 -17.94 10.34
CA LEU A 226 -15.69 -19.01 11.32
C LEU A 226 -15.98 -20.40 10.72
N ALA A 227 -17.04 -20.54 9.93
CA ALA A 227 -17.40 -21.80 9.27
C ALA A 227 -16.33 -22.29 8.28
N LEU A 228 -15.59 -21.35 7.66
CA LEU A 228 -14.48 -21.64 6.74
C LEU A 228 -13.11 -21.67 7.45
N GLY A 229 -13.07 -21.47 8.77
CA GLY A 229 -11.82 -21.39 9.54
C GLY A 229 -10.95 -20.19 9.12
N VAL A 230 -11.56 -19.11 8.64
CA VAL A 230 -10.94 -17.80 8.43
C VAL A 230 -11.18 -16.97 9.69
N ILE A 231 -10.18 -16.26 10.17
CA ILE A 231 -10.27 -15.44 11.39
C ILE A 231 -10.72 -14.03 10.99
N PRO A 232 -11.96 -13.59 11.32
CA PRO A 232 -12.37 -12.23 11.09
C PRO A 232 -11.68 -11.28 12.07
N VAL A 233 -11.21 -10.15 11.54
CA VAL A 233 -10.51 -9.09 12.30
C VAL A 233 -11.27 -7.78 12.11
N PHE A 234 -11.72 -7.18 13.21
CA PHE A 234 -12.40 -5.90 13.18
C PHE A 234 -11.46 -4.76 13.58
N ALA A 235 -11.26 -3.82 12.67
CA ALA A 235 -10.42 -2.63 12.89
C ALA A 235 -10.94 -1.79 14.06
N PRO A 236 -10.07 -1.06 14.77
CA PRO A 236 -10.52 -0.21 15.87
C PRO A 236 -11.32 0.98 15.32
N PRO A 237 -12.46 1.34 15.93
CA PRO A 237 -13.25 2.48 15.50
C PRO A 237 -12.44 3.78 15.54
N ARG A 238 -12.53 4.59 14.48
CA ARG A 238 -11.91 5.93 14.36
C ARG A 238 -10.38 5.97 14.53
N GLU A 239 -9.70 4.82 14.37
CA GLU A 239 -8.23 4.74 14.46
C GLU A 239 -7.61 4.56 13.08
N PRO A 240 -6.87 5.55 12.57
CA PRO A 240 -6.21 5.43 11.27
C PRO A 240 -5.06 4.42 11.30
N GLY A 241 -4.75 3.85 10.14
CA GLY A 241 -3.54 3.05 9.95
C GLY A 241 -3.67 1.56 10.17
N PHE A 242 -4.88 1.05 10.42
CA PHE A 242 -5.15 -0.39 10.51
C PHE A 242 -5.63 -0.98 9.18
N GLN A 243 -6.21 -0.17 8.32
CA GLN A 243 -6.74 -0.57 7.01
C GLN A 243 -6.03 0.13 5.83
N ASN A 244 -4.81 0.61 6.00
CA ASN A 244 -4.08 1.41 5.01
C ASN A 244 -4.01 0.76 3.61
N ALA A 245 -3.95 -0.57 3.52
CA ALA A 245 -3.87 -1.26 2.24
C ALA A 245 -5.16 -1.11 1.44
N ILE A 246 -6.31 -1.33 2.08
CA ILE A 246 -7.62 -1.20 1.42
C ILE A 246 -7.99 0.27 1.22
N GLU A 247 -7.72 1.15 2.19
CA GLU A 247 -7.90 2.61 2.06
C GLU A 247 -7.11 3.15 0.87
N GLY A 248 -5.83 2.74 0.74
CA GLY A 248 -4.99 3.08 -0.40
C GLY A 248 -5.54 2.57 -1.72
N PHE A 249 -6.08 1.35 -1.76
CA PHE A 249 -6.72 0.80 -2.95
C PHE A 249 -8.01 1.55 -3.28
N ASN A 250 -8.85 1.87 -2.30
CA ASN A 250 -10.07 2.67 -2.48
C ASN A 250 -9.77 4.05 -3.08
N GLY A 251 -8.75 4.73 -2.55
CA GLY A 251 -8.32 6.03 -3.09
C GLY A 251 -7.82 5.92 -4.54
N LEU A 252 -7.06 4.87 -4.87
CA LEU A 252 -6.62 4.63 -6.24
C LEU A 252 -7.80 4.27 -7.15
N TRP A 253 -8.72 3.42 -6.73
CA TRP A 253 -9.90 3.06 -7.50
C TRP A 253 -10.78 4.29 -7.78
N GLN A 254 -11.04 5.12 -6.76
CA GLN A 254 -11.78 6.37 -6.92
C GLN A 254 -11.10 7.29 -7.95
N ALA A 255 -9.79 7.53 -7.81
CA ALA A 255 -9.05 8.42 -8.68
C ALA A 255 -8.88 7.88 -10.12
N LYS A 256 -8.77 6.55 -10.31
CA LYS A 256 -8.40 5.93 -11.59
C LYS A 256 -9.57 5.29 -12.33
N VAL A 257 -10.66 4.99 -11.64
CA VAL A 257 -11.90 4.45 -12.21
C VAL A 257 -13.01 5.49 -12.12
N TRP A 258 -13.44 5.83 -10.91
CA TRP A 258 -14.62 6.65 -10.70
C TRP A 258 -14.49 8.08 -11.24
N GLN A 259 -13.42 8.77 -10.92
CA GLN A 259 -13.21 10.19 -11.29
C GLN A 259 -12.77 10.40 -12.75
N ARG A 260 -12.39 9.33 -13.47
CA ARG A 260 -11.94 9.44 -14.87
C ARG A 260 -13.07 9.39 -15.90
N SER A 261 -14.26 9.00 -15.51
CA SER A 261 -15.38 8.81 -16.42
C SER A 261 -16.69 9.24 -15.77
N LYS A 262 -17.60 9.78 -16.58
CA LYS A 262 -19.00 9.94 -16.16
C LYS A 262 -19.73 8.65 -16.49
N PHE A 263 -20.25 7.98 -15.48
CA PHE A 263 -20.99 6.74 -15.63
C PHE A 263 -22.49 7.00 -15.64
N GLU A 264 -23.19 6.37 -16.57
CA GLU A 264 -24.66 6.43 -16.73
C GLU A 264 -25.34 5.17 -16.20
N THR A 265 -24.60 4.05 -16.11
CA THR A 265 -25.12 2.78 -15.64
C THR A 265 -24.13 2.05 -14.73
N ILE A 266 -24.66 1.22 -13.83
CA ILE A 266 -23.83 0.34 -13.00
C ILE A 266 -23.02 -0.66 -13.83
N ALA A 267 -23.53 -1.06 -15.01
CA ALA A 267 -22.82 -1.94 -15.92
C ALA A 267 -21.51 -1.32 -16.43
N GLN A 268 -21.51 -0.02 -16.74
CA GLN A 268 -20.31 0.71 -17.12
C GLN A 268 -19.29 0.74 -15.97
N VAL A 269 -19.74 0.98 -14.73
CA VAL A 269 -18.86 0.96 -13.54
C VAL A 269 -18.28 -0.43 -13.33
N LYS A 270 -19.08 -1.50 -13.46
CA LYS A 270 -18.61 -2.90 -13.37
C LYS A 270 -17.54 -3.20 -14.42
N ALA A 271 -17.77 -2.82 -15.67
CA ALA A 271 -16.81 -3.03 -16.75
C ALA A 271 -15.48 -2.26 -16.53
N ALA A 272 -15.56 -1.01 -16.08
CA ALA A 272 -14.38 -0.20 -15.76
C ALA A 272 -13.60 -0.77 -14.56
N SER A 273 -14.30 -1.18 -13.50
CA SER A 273 -13.71 -1.84 -12.33
C SER A 273 -13.02 -3.15 -12.72
N ALA A 274 -13.65 -3.98 -13.56
CA ALA A 274 -13.07 -5.25 -14.01
C ALA A 274 -11.77 -5.04 -14.79
N ARG A 275 -11.73 -4.06 -15.71
CA ARG A 275 -10.50 -3.71 -16.44
C ARG A 275 -9.39 -3.26 -15.49
N TYR A 276 -9.73 -2.41 -14.53
CA TYR A 276 -8.77 -1.91 -13.54
C TYR A 276 -8.22 -3.04 -12.65
N VAL A 277 -9.10 -3.91 -12.14
CA VAL A 277 -8.72 -5.09 -11.34
C VAL A 277 -7.81 -6.02 -12.15
N SER A 278 -8.14 -6.32 -13.41
CA SER A 278 -7.31 -7.18 -14.27
C SER A 278 -5.92 -6.61 -14.46
N ALA A 279 -5.78 -5.33 -14.78
CA ALA A 279 -4.50 -4.66 -14.93
C ALA A 279 -3.70 -4.63 -13.62
N HIS A 280 -4.37 -4.39 -12.47
CA HIS A 280 -3.72 -4.40 -11.17
C HIS A 280 -3.22 -5.79 -10.78
N ARG A 281 -4.02 -6.83 -11.05
CA ARG A 281 -3.66 -8.24 -10.81
C ARG A 281 -2.48 -8.70 -11.68
N ALA A 282 -2.45 -8.30 -12.95
CA ALA A 282 -1.31 -8.57 -13.84
C ALA A 282 -0.02 -7.96 -13.28
N ARG A 283 -0.08 -6.71 -12.82
CA ARG A 283 1.06 -6.03 -12.22
C ARG A 283 1.55 -6.66 -10.91
N SER A 284 0.67 -7.21 -10.11
CA SER A 284 1.00 -7.82 -8.81
C SER A 284 1.32 -9.32 -8.90
N SER A 285 1.47 -9.91 -10.08
CA SER A 285 1.66 -11.36 -10.26
C SER A 285 2.85 -11.92 -9.48
N ALA A 286 4.03 -11.35 -9.65
CA ALA A 286 5.24 -11.78 -8.92
C ALA A 286 5.10 -11.65 -7.39
N ARG A 287 4.39 -10.64 -6.91
CA ARG A 287 4.11 -10.46 -5.49
C ARG A 287 3.16 -11.53 -4.96
N ARG A 288 2.19 -11.99 -5.77
CA ARG A 288 1.27 -13.08 -5.40
C ARG A 288 1.98 -14.41 -5.27
N GLU A 289 2.97 -14.70 -6.12
CA GLU A 289 3.77 -15.92 -6.05
C GLU A 289 4.59 -16.03 -4.76
N GLN A 290 4.99 -14.89 -4.19
CA GLN A 290 5.75 -14.80 -2.95
C GLN A 290 4.87 -14.68 -1.70
N ALA A 291 3.55 -14.54 -1.86
CA ALA A 291 2.62 -14.35 -0.75
C ALA A 291 2.40 -15.66 0.04
N PRO A 292 1.97 -15.56 1.32
CA PRO A 292 1.56 -16.72 2.09
C PRO A 292 0.51 -17.55 1.36
N LYS A 293 0.65 -18.88 1.44
CA LYS A 293 -0.25 -19.82 0.77
C LYS A 293 -1.67 -19.71 1.32
N ARG A 294 -2.62 -19.74 0.40
CA ARG A 294 -4.04 -19.75 0.70
C ARG A 294 -4.55 -21.20 0.74
N ARG A 295 -5.49 -21.48 1.64
CA ARG A 295 -6.12 -22.81 1.72
C ARG A 295 -7.21 -22.95 0.65
N ALA A 296 -7.37 -24.14 0.07
CA ALA A 296 -8.47 -24.38 -0.84
C ALA A 296 -9.83 -24.27 -0.11
N MET A 297 -10.80 -23.65 -0.74
CA MET A 297 -12.17 -23.64 -0.23
C MET A 297 -12.82 -25.03 -0.48
N PRO A 298 -13.56 -25.60 0.49
CA PRO A 298 -14.28 -26.86 0.27
C PRO A 298 -15.28 -26.76 -0.89
N ARG A 299 -15.25 -27.73 -1.80
CA ARG A 299 -16.08 -27.70 -3.03
C ARG A 299 -17.58 -27.62 -2.75
N ASN A 300 -18.07 -28.40 -1.78
CA ASN A 300 -19.49 -28.49 -1.44
C ASN A 300 -19.85 -27.70 -0.18
N PHE A 301 -19.24 -26.52 0.01
CA PHE A 301 -19.50 -25.70 1.18
C PHE A 301 -20.90 -25.09 1.14
N SER A 302 -21.66 -25.32 2.20
CA SER A 302 -22.95 -24.68 2.49
C SER A 302 -22.90 -24.03 3.87
N LEU A 303 -23.31 -22.77 3.95
CA LEU A 303 -23.28 -22.02 5.20
C LEU A 303 -24.50 -22.33 6.07
N ASN A 304 -24.28 -22.97 7.20
CA ASN A 304 -25.28 -23.12 8.25
C ASN A 304 -25.09 -22.00 9.30
N LEU A 305 -25.98 -21.02 9.29
CA LEU A 305 -25.94 -19.89 10.22
C LEU A 305 -26.23 -20.28 11.68
N ASN A 306 -26.84 -21.43 11.94
CA ASN A 306 -27.16 -21.93 13.26
C ASN A 306 -26.14 -22.95 13.80
N ALA A 307 -25.08 -23.25 13.03
CA ALA A 307 -24.01 -24.13 13.47
C ALA A 307 -23.33 -23.61 14.75
N LYS A 308 -22.85 -24.53 15.58
CA LYS A 308 -22.04 -24.19 16.75
C LYS A 308 -20.80 -23.43 16.29
N LEU A 309 -20.57 -22.26 16.87
CA LEU A 309 -19.40 -21.44 16.55
C LEU A 309 -18.12 -22.13 17.04
N LYS A 310 -17.11 -22.16 16.19
CA LYS A 310 -15.76 -22.63 16.45
C LYS A 310 -14.76 -21.63 15.86
N GLY A 311 -13.53 -21.65 16.36
CA GLY A 311 -12.51 -20.70 15.92
C GLY A 311 -12.53 -19.39 16.70
N MET A 312 -11.97 -18.35 16.13
CA MET A 312 -11.66 -17.10 16.83
C MET A 312 -12.13 -15.89 16.03
N ILE A 313 -12.57 -14.84 16.71
CA ILE A 313 -12.77 -13.49 16.18
C ILE A 313 -11.79 -12.55 16.88
N ILE A 314 -11.16 -11.67 16.14
CA ILE A 314 -10.27 -10.65 16.68
C ILE A 314 -10.93 -9.28 16.57
N PHE A 315 -10.98 -8.57 17.69
CA PHE A 315 -11.36 -7.16 17.74
C PHE A 315 -10.14 -6.33 18.15
N LEU A 316 -9.85 -5.30 17.35
CA LEU A 316 -8.86 -4.30 17.72
C LEU A 316 -9.61 -3.14 18.36
N ARG A 317 -9.26 -2.79 19.60
CA ARG A 317 -9.98 -1.78 20.37
C ARG A 317 -9.03 -0.81 21.04
N ARG A 318 -9.55 0.33 21.44
CA ARG A 318 -8.90 1.24 22.38
C ARG A 318 -9.62 1.13 23.70
N THR A 319 -8.87 0.98 24.79
CA THR A 319 -9.44 0.98 26.14
C THR A 319 -9.91 2.38 26.52
N ASP A 320 -10.92 2.44 27.39
CA ASP A 320 -11.42 3.66 28.00
C ASP A 320 -10.50 4.19 29.12
N GLU A 321 -10.93 5.22 29.85
CA GLU A 321 -10.19 5.81 30.97
C GLU A 321 -10.00 4.84 32.17
N ARG A 322 -10.82 3.78 32.25
CA ARG A 322 -10.72 2.74 33.28
C ARG A 322 -9.99 1.50 32.80
N GLY A 323 -9.46 1.50 31.59
CA GLY A 323 -8.77 0.35 31.02
C GLY A 323 -9.71 -0.78 30.57
N ARG A 324 -10.95 -0.45 30.15
CA ARG A 324 -11.96 -1.40 29.67
C ARG A 324 -12.08 -1.33 28.14
N ALA A 325 -12.54 -2.40 27.51
CA ALA A 325 -12.76 -2.48 26.08
C ALA A 325 -14.17 -2.95 25.73
N ASP A 326 -14.79 -2.29 24.71
CA ASP A 326 -16.12 -2.64 24.22
C ASP A 326 -16.02 -3.61 23.03
N LEU A 327 -16.60 -4.79 23.17
CA LEU A 327 -16.75 -5.79 22.13
C LEU A 327 -17.99 -6.64 22.34
N LEU A 328 -18.58 -7.14 21.26
CA LEU A 328 -19.77 -7.99 21.31
C LEU A 328 -20.96 -7.35 22.06
N GLY A 329 -21.12 -6.02 22.00
CA GLY A 329 -22.18 -5.29 22.69
C GLY A 329 -22.07 -5.33 24.22
N GLN A 330 -20.87 -5.52 24.76
CA GLN A 330 -20.56 -5.57 26.18
C GLN A 330 -19.21 -4.90 26.46
N THR A 331 -19.06 -4.39 27.67
CA THR A 331 -17.80 -3.79 28.15
C THR A 331 -17.07 -4.80 29.03
N PHE A 332 -15.77 -4.98 28.78
CA PHE A 332 -14.92 -5.92 29.51
C PHE A 332 -13.76 -5.19 30.18
N ASP A 333 -13.46 -5.55 31.43
CA ASP A 333 -12.26 -5.08 32.12
C ASP A 333 -11.02 -5.72 31.49
N VAL A 334 -10.03 -4.91 31.17
CA VAL A 334 -8.77 -5.36 30.53
C VAL A 334 -7.61 -5.13 31.51
N CYS A 335 -7.28 -3.87 31.77
CA CYS A 335 -6.19 -3.51 32.68
C CYS A 335 -6.25 -2.00 32.97
N ALA A 336 -6.41 -1.59 34.23
CA ALA A 336 -6.47 -0.19 34.60
C ALA A 336 -5.20 0.60 34.21
N LEU A 337 -4.02 -0.05 34.22
CA LEU A 337 -2.75 0.54 33.78
C LEU A 337 -2.62 0.69 32.27
N TRP A 338 -3.59 0.15 31.50
CA TRP A 338 -3.60 0.20 30.06
C TRP A 338 -4.71 1.13 29.50
N ALA A 339 -5.06 2.19 30.24
CA ALA A 339 -6.07 3.18 29.84
C ALA A 339 -5.67 3.92 28.55
N HIS A 340 -6.66 4.21 27.69
CA HIS A 340 -6.52 4.92 26.41
C HIS A 340 -5.50 4.30 25.44
N ARG A 341 -5.24 2.99 25.52
CA ARG A 341 -4.27 2.28 24.70
C ARG A 341 -4.93 1.21 23.84
N LEU A 342 -4.24 0.81 22.79
CA LEU A 342 -4.72 -0.21 21.87
C LEU A 342 -4.54 -1.60 22.46
N VAL A 343 -5.55 -2.45 22.22
CA VAL A 343 -5.56 -3.85 22.58
C VAL A 343 -6.07 -4.71 21.42
N ARG A 344 -5.51 -5.92 21.30
CA ARG A 344 -6.06 -6.99 20.48
C ARG A 344 -6.86 -7.92 21.40
N CYS A 345 -8.16 -8.01 21.12
CA CYS A 345 -9.08 -8.87 21.86
C CYS A 345 -9.37 -10.12 21.02
N GLU A 346 -8.98 -11.28 21.47
CA GLU A 346 -9.19 -12.57 20.81
C GLU A 346 -10.33 -13.31 21.48
N VAL A 347 -11.49 -13.38 20.83
CA VAL A 347 -12.66 -14.14 21.29
C VAL A 347 -12.59 -15.53 20.69
N ASP A 348 -12.18 -16.51 21.49
CA ASP A 348 -12.02 -17.91 21.08
C ASP A 348 -13.26 -18.74 21.50
N PHE A 349 -14.09 -19.10 20.51
CA PHE A 349 -15.28 -19.93 20.73
C PHE A 349 -14.96 -21.41 20.95
N THR A 350 -13.78 -21.87 20.52
CA THR A 350 -13.33 -23.24 20.72
C THR A 350 -12.85 -23.45 22.14
N GLN A 351 -12.02 -22.51 22.62
CA GLN A 351 -11.46 -22.56 23.98
C GLN A 351 -12.35 -21.85 25.02
N GLN A 352 -13.43 -21.22 24.59
CA GLN A 352 -14.41 -20.52 25.44
C GLN A 352 -13.78 -19.45 26.34
N ARG A 353 -12.94 -18.59 25.76
CA ARG A 353 -12.25 -17.52 26.47
C ARG A 353 -12.06 -16.27 25.62
N ILE A 354 -11.84 -15.14 26.27
CA ILE A 354 -11.38 -13.91 25.62
C ILE A 354 -10.01 -13.58 26.21
N ARG A 355 -9.06 -13.29 25.32
CA ARG A 355 -7.70 -12.85 25.67
C ARG A 355 -7.49 -11.43 25.17
N PHE A 356 -6.85 -10.61 26.00
CA PHE A 356 -6.54 -9.22 25.71
C PHE A 356 -5.03 -9.02 25.66
N PHE A 357 -4.49 -8.65 24.51
CA PHE A 357 -3.07 -8.42 24.30
C PHE A 357 -2.79 -6.93 24.12
N ALA A 358 -1.74 -6.42 24.75
CA ALA A 358 -1.28 -5.06 24.52
C ALA A 358 -0.83 -4.86 23.07
N LEU A 359 -1.16 -3.72 22.47
CA LEU A 359 -0.66 -3.33 21.16
C LEU A 359 0.19 -2.07 21.26
N ARG A 360 1.45 -2.15 20.83
CA ARG A 360 2.42 -1.06 20.84
C ARG A 360 2.91 -0.75 19.44
N ARG A 361 2.51 0.38 18.85
CA ARG A 361 2.95 0.77 17.50
C ARG A 361 4.46 0.95 17.35
N ARG A 362 5.14 1.34 18.45
CA ARG A 362 6.60 1.58 18.46
C ARG A 362 7.40 0.29 18.65
N ASP A 363 6.79 -0.69 19.26
CA ASP A 363 7.35 -2.03 19.48
C ASP A 363 6.30 -3.09 19.14
N PRO A 364 6.08 -3.33 17.84
CA PRO A 364 5.01 -4.23 17.35
C PRO A 364 5.21 -5.69 17.74
N ALA A 365 6.43 -6.10 18.05
CA ALA A 365 6.73 -7.47 18.48
C ALA A 365 6.34 -7.72 19.95
N ASP A 366 6.31 -6.67 20.78
CA ASP A 366 5.95 -6.76 22.20
C ASP A 366 4.42 -6.64 22.38
N GLN A 367 3.76 -7.78 22.42
CA GLN A 367 2.31 -7.92 22.58
C GLN A 367 1.97 -8.83 23.79
N PRO A 368 2.30 -8.42 25.02
CA PRO A 368 2.04 -9.23 26.19
C PRO A 368 0.54 -9.42 26.45
N LEU A 369 0.19 -10.58 27.01
CA LEU A 369 -1.15 -10.84 27.53
C LEU A 369 -1.40 -9.94 28.74
N LEU A 370 -2.45 -9.12 28.67
CA LEU A 370 -2.88 -8.24 29.76
C LEU A 370 -3.90 -8.93 30.66
N HIS A 371 -4.84 -9.67 30.07
CA HIS A 371 -5.93 -10.30 30.75
C HIS A 371 -6.52 -11.46 29.97
N GLU A 372 -7.04 -12.47 30.66
CA GLU A 372 -7.80 -13.57 30.09
C GLU A 372 -9.04 -13.82 30.95
N ILE A 373 -10.19 -13.98 30.31
CA ILE A 373 -11.46 -14.26 30.96
C ILE A 373 -12.16 -15.45 30.32
N PRO A 374 -12.91 -16.29 31.09
CA PRO A 374 -13.79 -17.29 30.51
C PRO A 374 -14.93 -16.60 29.73
N TYR A 375 -15.29 -17.17 28.60
CA TYR A 375 -16.36 -16.64 27.75
C TYR A 375 -17.22 -17.76 27.20
N GLN A 376 -18.46 -17.87 27.64
CA GLN A 376 -19.42 -18.82 27.15
C GLN A 376 -20.61 -18.10 26.58
N ARG A 377 -20.94 -18.44 25.33
CA ARG A 377 -22.15 -17.93 24.67
C ARG A 377 -23.33 -18.80 25.04
N LYS A 378 -24.42 -18.19 25.56
CA LYS A 378 -25.62 -18.92 26.01
C LYS A 378 -26.37 -19.61 24.86
N HIS A 379 -26.35 -19.06 23.64
CA HIS A 379 -27.10 -19.59 22.49
C HIS A 379 -26.31 -19.50 21.19
N ASN A 380 -26.44 -20.49 20.31
CA ASN A 380 -25.83 -20.50 18.97
C ASN A 380 -26.78 -19.99 17.88
N ARG A 381 -28.07 -19.79 18.21
CA ARG A 381 -29.10 -19.37 17.25
C ARG A 381 -28.74 -18.04 16.60
N PHE A 382 -28.90 -17.96 15.29
CA PHE A 382 -28.77 -16.72 14.52
C PHE A 382 -30.12 -15.96 14.61
N TYR A 383 -30.06 -14.73 15.09
CA TYR A 383 -31.19 -13.83 15.14
C TYR A 383 -31.00 -12.75 14.07
N GLY A 384 -31.62 -12.90 12.91
CA GLY A 384 -31.57 -11.93 11.83
C GLY A 384 -32.53 -12.35 10.72
N ALA A 385 -33.04 -11.39 9.96
CA ALA A 385 -33.84 -11.71 8.77
C ALA A 385 -32.99 -12.57 7.82
N ILE A 386 -33.60 -13.64 7.33
CA ILE A 386 -32.95 -14.61 6.41
C ILE A 386 -32.78 -13.99 5.03
#